data_7d6840a7c02866536999d5c903c9f4a3
#
_entry.id   7d6840a7c02866536999d5c903c9f4a3
#
_cell.length_a   1.000
_cell.length_b   1.000
_cell.length_c   1.000
_cell.angle_alpha   90.00
_cell.angle_beta   90.00
_cell.angle_gamma   90.00
#
_symmetry.space_group_name_H-M   'P 1'
#
loop_
_entity.id
_entity.type
_entity.pdbx_description
1 polymer ?
#
loop_
_entity_poly.entity_id
_entity_poly.type
_entity_poly.pdbx_seq_one_letter_code
_entity_poly.pdbx_strand_id
1 'polypeptide(L)'
;QGSIRHLFIVAYRPLSFPDNDVNFIQIFGIIKILKYICIQKNLNVNQMVKHLYIIAGCNGAGKTTASKTILPKSLLVKEFVNADEIAKGLSPFNPEGVAIEAGRLMLRRIEDLLEMGESFSIETTLATRSYINLVRRAQEKGYVVHLLFFWLDSIELAKRRVADRVASGGHNIPLPVIERRYKAGLKNLFEIFMKEVDIWILFDNSLNKGERVAFGGRLLPTKIKDIVKFKIIKDYE
;
A
#
# COMPACT_ATOMS: atom_id res chain seq x y z
N GLN A 1 -17.45 16.18 -9.60
CA GLN A 1 -16.01 16.16 -9.22
C GLN A 1 -15.63 17.23 -8.18
N GLY A 2 -16.38 18.36 -8.08
CA GLY A 2 -16.13 19.42 -7.10
C GLY A 2 -16.54 19.10 -5.65
N SER A 3 -17.55 18.25 -5.46
CA SER A 3 -18.19 18.00 -4.16
C SER A 3 -17.31 17.22 -3.17
N ILE A 4 -16.58 16.22 -3.63
CA ILE A 4 -15.75 15.38 -2.74
C ILE A 4 -14.50 16.13 -2.26
N ARG A 5 -13.85 16.93 -3.13
CA ARG A 5 -12.70 17.77 -2.74
C ARG A 5 -13.06 18.79 -1.65
N HIS A 6 -14.21 19.43 -1.76
CA HIS A 6 -14.67 20.42 -0.76
C HIS A 6 -14.98 19.77 0.60
N LEU A 7 -15.52 18.56 0.60
CA LEU A 7 -15.81 17.81 1.84
C LEU A 7 -14.54 17.41 2.61
N PHE A 8 -13.47 17.01 1.91
CA PHE A 8 -12.20 16.67 2.56
C PHE A 8 -11.52 17.90 3.19
N ILE A 9 -11.59 19.06 2.56
CA ILE A 9 -10.98 20.30 3.05
C ILE A 9 -11.70 20.82 4.32
N VAL A 10 -13.03 20.72 4.37
CA VAL A 10 -13.84 21.24 5.50
C VAL A 10 -13.80 20.30 6.72
N ALA A 11 -13.60 18.98 6.51
CA ALA A 11 -13.52 18.02 7.59
C ALA A 11 -12.16 18.00 8.31
N TYR A 12 -11.13 18.62 7.73
CA TYR A 12 -9.78 18.67 8.28
C TYR A 12 -9.55 19.93 9.12
N ARG A 13 -10.31 20.13 10.21
CA ARG A 13 -9.80 20.95 11.32
C ARG A 13 -8.71 20.15 12.03
N PRO A 14 -7.55 20.74 12.36
CA PRO A 14 -6.47 20.01 13.02
C PRO A 14 -6.98 19.52 14.37
N LEU A 15 -7.32 18.22 14.44
CA LEU A 15 -7.44 17.52 15.70
C LEU A 15 -6.01 17.42 16.26
N SER A 16 -5.77 18.06 17.40
CA SER A 16 -4.54 17.88 18.18
C SER A 16 -4.51 16.44 18.67
N PHE A 17 -3.70 15.60 18.03
CA PHE A 17 -3.44 14.24 18.48
C PHE A 17 -2.24 14.27 19.43
N PRO A 18 -2.28 13.60 20.58
CA PRO A 18 -1.10 13.44 21.43
C PRO A 18 -0.01 12.66 20.68
N ASP A 19 1.21 13.16 20.76
CA ASP A 19 2.36 12.74 19.96
C ASP A 19 3.00 11.39 20.37
N ASN A 20 2.47 10.70 21.35
CA ASN A 20 3.08 9.49 21.91
C ASN A 20 2.22 8.26 21.65
N ASP A 21 2.85 7.21 21.13
CA ASP A 21 2.33 5.86 20.80
C ASP A 21 1.53 5.72 19.52
N VAL A 22 2.25 5.72 18.39
CA VAL A 22 1.68 5.42 17.07
C VAL A 22 1.84 3.93 16.76
N ASN A 23 0.99 3.10 17.37
CA ASN A 23 0.74 1.75 16.88
C ASN A 23 -0.05 1.82 15.56
N PHE A 24 0.08 0.79 14.70
CA PHE A 24 -0.73 0.59 13.48
C PHE A 24 -2.21 0.95 13.64
N ILE A 25 -2.76 0.87 14.85
CA ILE A 25 -4.12 1.24 15.25
C ILE A 25 -4.47 2.72 14.96
N GLN A 26 -3.52 3.66 15.03
CA GLN A 26 -3.81 5.09 14.83
C GLN A 26 -3.95 5.50 13.35
N ILE A 27 -3.29 4.77 12.43
CA ILE A 27 -3.46 4.99 10.99
C ILE A 27 -4.90 4.65 10.58
N PHE A 28 -5.44 3.61 11.18
CA PHE A 28 -6.82 3.20 11.02
C PHE A 28 -7.80 4.16 11.69
N GLY A 29 -7.37 4.89 12.72
CA GLY A 29 -8.12 6.01 13.28
C GLY A 29 -8.44 7.05 12.21
N ILE A 30 -7.49 7.44 11.38
CA ILE A 30 -7.72 8.41 10.29
C ILE A 30 -8.69 7.82 9.25
N ILE A 31 -8.53 6.58 8.85
CA ILE A 31 -9.42 5.92 7.89
C ILE A 31 -10.81 5.67 8.51
N LYS A 32 -10.88 5.27 9.78
CA LYS A 32 -12.15 5.17 10.53
C LYS A 32 -12.82 6.52 10.72
N ILE A 33 -12.08 7.58 11.02
CA ILE A 33 -12.60 8.95 11.15
C ILE A 33 -13.10 9.45 9.80
N LEU A 34 -12.42 9.18 8.69
CA LEU A 34 -12.91 9.51 7.37
C LEU A 34 -14.21 8.75 7.03
N LYS A 35 -14.31 7.46 7.37
CA LYS A 35 -15.57 6.71 7.28
C LYS A 35 -16.66 7.29 8.19
N TYR A 36 -16.32 7.60 9.45
CA TYR A 36 -17.26 8.17 10.43
C TYR A 36 -17.78 9.55 10.01
N ILE A 37 -16.93 10.41 9.45
CA ILE A 37 -17.31 11.74 8.94
C ILE A 37 -18.22 11.61 7.72
N CYS A 38 -17.97 10.67 6.83
CA CYS A 38 -18.86 10.37 5.71
C CYS A 38 -20.24 9.87 6.17
N ILE A 39 -20.29 9.07 7.24
CA ILE A 39 -21.54 8.55 7.82
C ILE A 39 -22.30 9.67 8.58
N GLN A 40 -21.63 10.51 9.35
CA GLN A 40 -22.26 11.57 10.15
C GLN A 40 -22.83 12.72 9.31
N LYS A 41 -22.36 12.95 8.10
CA LYS A 41 -22.82 14.05 7.24
C LYS A 41 -23.98 13.68 6.31
N ASN A 42 -24.74 12.60 6.57
CA ASN A 42 -25.93 12.22 5.76
C ASN A 42 -25.68 12.26 4.23
N LEU A 43 -24.45 11.98 3.80
CA LEU A 43 -24.19 11.66 2.41
C LEU A 43 -24.88 10.33 2.17
N ASN A 44 -25.87 10.32 1.28
CA ASN A 44 -26.71 9.19 0.92
C ASN A 44 -25.98 7.85 1.16
N VAL A 45 -26.40 7.12 2.18
CA VAL A 45 -25.78 5.88 2.70
C VAL A 45 -25.66 4.78 1.63
N ASN A 46 -26.23 4.97 0.46
CA ASN A 46 -26.26 4.03 -0.67
C ASN A 46 -25.05 4.09 -1.61
N GLN A 47 -24.11 5.00 -1.42
CA GLN A 47 -22.82 4.95 -2.12
C GLN A 47 -21.69 4.73 -1.10
N MET A 48 -21.42 3.48 -0.74
CA MET A 48 -20.21 3.13 0.00
C MET A 48 -18.98 3.56 -0.84
N VAL A 49 -18.13 4.41 -0.26
CA VAL A 49 -16.89 4.84 -0.92
C VAL A 49 -16.05 3.61 -1.20
N LYS A 50 -15.69 3.41 -2.45
CA LYS A 50 -14.84 2.29 -2.89
C LYS A 50 -13.39 2.60 -2.61
N HIS A 51 -12.65 1.63 -2.13
CA HIS A 51 -11.24 1.80 -1.78
C HIS A 51 -10.36 0.80 -2.52
N LEU A 52 -9.28 1.30 -3.12
CA LEU A 52 -8.15 0.50 -3.58
C LEU A 52 -6.96 0.73 -2.65
N TYR A 53 -6.47 -0.34 -2.01
CA TYR A 53 -5.25 -0.29 -1.19
C TYR A 53 -4.09 -0.93 -1.92
N ILE A 54 -3.02 -0.18 -2.15
CA ILE A 54 -1.77 -0.65 -2.74
C ILE A 54 -0.78 -0.82 -1.60
N ILE A 55 -0.48 -2.07 -1.25
CA ILE A 55 0.50 -2.42 -0.23
C ILE A 55 1.84 -2.61 -0.93
N ALA A 56 2.75 -1.67 -0.74
CA ALA A 56 3.99 -1.58 -1.52
C ALA A 56 5.26 -1.63 -0.67
N GLY A 57 6.39 -1.93 -1.31
CA GLY A 57 7.71 -2.00 -0.68
C GLY A 57 8.55 -3.13 -1.26
N CYS A 58 9.85 -3.15 -0.98
CA CYS A 58 10.75 -4.16 -1.50
C CYS A 58 10.44 -5.58 -0.99
N ASN A 59 11.09 -6.59 -1.55
CA ASN A 59 11.03 -7.93 -1.01
C ASN A 59 11.60 -7.93 0.42
N GLY A 60 11.00 -8.68 1.34
CA GLY A 60 11.39 -8.67 2.76
C GLY A 60 10.84 -7.50 3.59
N ALA A 61 10.16 -6.53 2.99
CA ALA A 61 9.64 -5.35 3.71
C ALA A 61 8.45 -5.64 4.66
N GLY A 62 7.95 -6.87 4.73
CA GLY A 62 6.86 -7.26 5.63
C GLY A 62 5.46 -6.94 5.10
N LYS A 63 5.31 -6.67 3.81
CA LYS A 63 4.02 -6.36 3.16
C LYS A 63 2.94 -7.40 3.42
N THR A 64 3.23 -8.67 3.14
CA THR A 64 2.26 -9.78 3.31
C THR A 64 1.83 -9.95 4.75
N THR A 65 2.76 -9.78 5.71
CA THR A 65 2.45 -9.80 7.14
C THR A 65 1.51 -8.65 7.49
N ALA A 66 1.83 -7.44 7.04
CA ALA A 66 0.99 -6.27 7.24
C ALA A 66 -0.39 -6.47 6.61
N SER A 67 -0.47 -6.98 5.38
CA SER A 67 -1.73 -7.25 4.68
C SER A 67 -2.61 -8.22 5.46
N LYS A 68 -2.07 -9.36 5.89
CA LYS A 68 -2.83 -10.40 6.61
C LYS A 68 -3.30 -9.95 8.00
N THR A 69 -2.57 -9.06 8.66
CA THR A 69 -2.91 -8.57 10.00
C THR A 69 -3.82 -7.34 9.99
N ILE A 70 -3.64 -6.46 9.00
CA ILE A 70 -4.24 -5.13 8.96
C ILE A 70 -5.54 -5.10 8.15
N LEU A 71 -5.51 -5.65 6.93
CA LEU A 71 -6.62 -5.51 5.98
C LEU A 71 -7.94 -6.04 6.53
N PRO A 72 -8.03 -7.29 7.05
CA PRO A 72 -9.31 -7.85 7.49
C PRO A 72 -9.87 -7.15 8.73
N LYS A 73 -9.00 -6.82 9.68
CA LYS A 73 -9.42 -6.32 11.00
C LYS A 73 -9.72 -4.82 11.01
N SER A 74 -8.91 -4.06 10.29
CA SER A 74 -8.92 -2.60 10.41
C SER A 74 -9.54 -1.89 9.23
N LEU A 75 -9.37 -2.40 8.01
CA LEU A 75 -9.91 -1.79 6.80
C LEU A 75 -11.21 -2.41 6.34
N LEU A 76 -11.59 -3.57 6.90
CA LEU A 76 -12.77 -4.36 6.49
C LEU A 76 -12.75 -4.72 4.99
N VAL A 77 -11.54 -4.79 4.39
CA VAL A 77 -11.34 -5.20 3.01
C VAL A 77 -11.09 -6.70 3.00
N LYS A 78 -11.95 -7.42 2.32
CA LYS A 78 -11.91 -8.90 2.23
C LYS A 78 -11.13 -9.38 1.02
N GLU A 79 -11.11 -8.56 -0.05
CA GLU A 79 -10.45 -8.89 -1.31
C GLU A 79 -8.99 -8.47 -1.30
N PHE A 80 -8.10 -9.46 -1.32
CA PHE A 80 -6.65 -9.27 -1.37
C PHE A 80 -6.05 -10.04 -2.54
N VAL A 81 -5.40 -9.33 -3.46
CA VAL A 81 -4.84 -9.91 -4.69
C VAL A 81 -3.32 -9.80 -4.66
N ASN A 82 -2.66 -10.96 -4.68
CA ASN A 82 -1.21 -11.08 -4.62
C ASN A 82 -0.74 -12.17 -5.58
N ALA A 83 0.14 -11.82 -6.53
CA ALA A 83 0.63 -12.76 -7.54
C ALA A 83 1.42 -13.93 -6.92
N ASP A 84 2.19 -13.70 -5.85
CA ASP A 84 2.97 -14.75 -5.19
C ASP A 84 2.05 -15.78 -4.50
N GLU A 85 0.92 -15.34 -3.91
CA GLU A 85 -0.07 -16.24 -3.31
C GLU A 85 -0.85 -17.01 -4.39
N ILE A 86 -1.17 -16.38 -5.52
CA ILE A 86 -1.78 -17.06 -6.68
C ILE A 86 -0.83 -18.11 -7.23
N ALA A 87 0.46 -17.79 -7.41
CA ALA A 87 1.47 -18.75 -7.90
C ALA A 87 1.60 -19.97 -6.98
N LYS A 88 1.58 -19.77 -5.67
CA LYS A 88 1.57 -20.86 -4.69
C LYS A 88 0.30 -21.71 -4.76
N GLY A 89 -0.84 -21.11 -5.03
CA GLY A 89 -2.09 -21.83 -5.24
C GLY A 89 -2.08 -22.70 -6.50
N LEU A 90 -1.45 -22.21 -7.58
CA LEU A 90 -1.32 -22.93 -8.84
C LEU A 90 -0.27 -24.06 -8.77
N SER A 91 0.86 -23.79 -8.17
CA SER A 91 1.98 -24.75 -8.07
C SER A 91 2.73 -24.58 -6.73
N PRO A 92 2.28 -25.27 -5.67
CA PRO A 92 2.86 -25.12 -4.33
C PRO A 92 4.37 -25.40 -4.24
N PHE A 93 4.85 -26.33 -5.05
CA PHE A 93 6.25 -26.77 -5.05
C PHE A 93 7.12 -26.08 -6.12
N ASN A 94 6.50 -25.40 -7.09
CA ASN A 94 7.22 -24.67 -8.15
C ASN A 94 6.48 -23.37 -8.53
N PRO A 95 6.28 -22.43 -7.59
CA PRO A 95 5.54 -21.19 -7.86
C PRO A 95 6.24 -20.30 -8.90
N GLU A 96 7.59 -20.42 -9.03
CA GLU A 96 8.36 -19.65 -10.01
C GLU A 96 8.00 -20.06 -11.45
N GLY A 97 7.76 -21.34 -11.68
CA GLY A 97 7.41 -21.87 -12.99
C GLY A 97 6.08 -21.33 -13.54
N VAL A 98 5.20 -20.85 -12.65
CA VAL A 98 3.87 -20.32 -13.01
C VAL A 98 3.72 -18.81 -12.74
N ALA A 99 4.82 -18.10 -12.49
CA ALA A 99 4.79 -16.69 -12.12
C ALA A 99 4.10 -15.78 -13.17
N ILE A 100 4.29 -16.07 -14.46
CA ILE A 100 3.67 -15.31 -15.56
C ILE A 100 2.16 -15.55 -15.58
N GLU A 101 1.73 -16.80 -15.41
CA GLU A 101 0.31 -17.17 -15.36
C GLU A 101 -0.36 -16.53 -14.13
N ALA A 102 0.26 -16.64 -12.97
CA ALA A 102 -0.20 -15.98 -11.74
C ALA A 102 -0.35 -14.47 -11.91
N GLY A 103 0.60 -13.82 -12.60
CA GLY A 103 0.51 -12.39 -12.94
C GLY A 103 -0.69 -12.07 -13.83
N ARG A 104 -1.00 -12.91 -14.83
CA ARG A 104 -2.17 -12.72 -15.70
C ARG A 104 -3.47 -12.91 -14.91
N LEU A 105 -3.55 -13.91 -14.05
CA LEU A 105 -4.71 -14.14 -13.18
C LEU A 105 -4.91 -13.00 -12.18
N MET A 106 -3.83 -12.48 -11.59
CA MET A 106 -3.87 -11.28 -10.76
C MET A 106 -4.49 -10.10 -11.50
N LEU A 107 -4.02 -9.80 -12.71
CA LEU A 107 -4.54 -8.69 -13.50
C LEU A 107 -6.03 -8.88 -13.85
N ARG A 108 -6.45 -10.10 -14.24
CA ARG A 108 -7.86 -10.40 -14.48
C ARG A 108 -8.71 -10.19 -13.23
N ARG A 109 -8.27 -10.70 -12.07
CA ARG A 109 -8.99 -10.50 -10.81
C ARG A 109 -9.14 -9.03 -10.43
N ILE A 110 -8.11 -8.22 -10.67
CA ILE A 110 -8.16 -6.77 -10.45
C ILE A 110 -9.23 -6.12 -11.33
N GLU A 111 -9.32 -6.51 -12.62
CA GLU A 111 -10.35 -6.00 -13.53
C GLU A 111 -11.76 -6.38 -13.03
N ASP A 112 -11.98 -7.64 -12.68
CA ASP A 112 -13.26 -8.11 -12.17
C ASP A 112 -13.70 -7.31 -10.94
N LEU A 113 -12.77 -7.06 -9.99
CA LEU A 113 -13.06 -6.30 -8.77
C LEU A 113 -13.38 -4.83 -9.06
N LEU A 114 -12.68 -4.22 -10.02
CA LEU A 114 -12.97 -2.86 -10.48
C LEU A 114 -14.36 -2.77 -11.13
N GLU A 115 -14.75 -3.75 -11.96
CA GLU A 115 -16.05 -3.79 -12.61
C GLU A 115 -17.18 -4.02 -11.59
N MET A 116 -16.98 -4.92 -10.63
CA MET A 116 -17.95 -5.16 -9.55
C MET A 116 -18.08 -3.98 -8.58
N GLY A 117 -17.13 -3.04 -8.60
CA GLY A 117 -17.11 -1.91 -7.67
C GLY A 117 -16.75 -2.29 -6.24
N GLU A 118 -16.08 -3.42 -6.04
CA GLU A 118 -15.66 -3.90 -4.74
C GLU A 118 -14.43 -3.18 -4.23
N SER A 119 -14.35 -2.95 -2.90
CA SER A 119 -13.13 -2.47 -2.27
C SER A 119 -12.13 -3.61 -2.15
N PHE A 120 -10.90 -3.40 -2.61
CA PHE A 120 -9.87 -4.44 -2.62
C PHE A 120 -8.47 -3.89 -2.35
N SER A 121 -7.55 -4.82 -2.16
CA SER A 121 -6.14 -4.52 -1.97
C SER A 121 -5.27 -5.35 -2.89
N ILE A 122 -4.14 -4.78 -3.28
CA ILE A 122 -3.09 -5.46 -4.04
C ILE A 122 -1.75 -5.34 -3.32
N GLU A 123 -0.89 -6.33 -3.52
CA GLU A 123 0.50 -6.29 -3.06
C GLU A 123 1.45 -6.15 -4.25
N THR A 124 2.45 -5.25 -4.12
CA THR A 124 3.45 -5.00 -5.17
C THR A 124 4.78 -4.54 -4.58
N THR A 125 5.86 -4.71 -5.34
CA THR A 125 7.14 -4.07 -5.03
C THR A 125 7.23 -2.63 -5.51
N LEU A 126 6.24 -2.15 -6.26
CA LEU A 126 6.22 -0.85 -6.95
C LEU A 126 7.36 -0.66 -7.96
N ALA A 127 8.08 -1.73 -8.30
CA ALA A 127 9.22 -1.66 -9.22
C ALA A 127 8.83 -1.44 -10.69
N THR A 128 7.55 -1.62 -11.02
CA THR A 128 7.00 -1.34 -12.36
C THR A 128 6.11 -0.10 -12.33
N ARG A 129 6.12 0.65 -13.43
CA ARG A 129 5.28 1.85 -13.60
C ARG A 129 3.86 1.50 -14.06
N SER A 130 3.59 0.27 -14.47
CA SER A 130 2.31 -0.13 -15.06
C SER A 130 1.10 0.07 -14.15
N TYR A 131 1.29 -0.01 -12.83
CA TYR A 131 0.22 0.22 -11.85
C TYR A 131 -0.32 1.66 -11.82
N ILE A 132 0.35 2.62 -12.48
CA ILE A 132 -0.20 3.99 -12.59
C ILE A 132 -1.51 4.02 -13.39
N ASN A 133 -1.62 3.17 -14.41
CA ASN A 133 -2.86 3.05 -15.19
C ASN A 133 -4.00 2.47 -14.34
N LEU A 134 -3.68 1.52 -13.44
CA LEU A 134 -4.66 1.01 -12.49
C LEU A 134 -5.12 2.12 -11.52
N VAL A 135 -4.19 2.94 -10.99
CA VAL A 135 -4.52 4.07 -10.10
C VAL A 135 -5.51 5.01 -10.79
N ARG A 136 -5.20 5.45 -12.02
CA ARG A 136 -6.03 6.39 -12.77
C ARG A 136 -7.42 5.81 -13.08
N ARG A 137 -7.48 4.58 -13.56
CA ARG A 137 -8.75 3.90 -13.86
C ARG A 137 -9.61 3.68 -12.62
N ALA A 138 -9.00 3.32 -11.49
CA ALA A 138 -9.70 3.21 -10.22
C ALA A 138 -10.30 4.56 -9.81
N GLN A 139 -9.52 5.65 -9.92
CA GLN A 139 -10.00 7.01 -9.62
C GLN A 139 -11.14 7.44 -10.55
N GLU A 140 -11.06 7.14 -11.85
CA GLU A 140 -12.13 7.39 -12.81
C GLU A 140 -13.43 6.65 -12.46
N LYS A 141 -13.32 5.43 -11.87
CA LYS A 141 -14.44 4.63 -11.37
C LYS A 141 -14.91 5.05 -9.95
N GLY A 142 -14.36 6.13 -9.40
CA GLY A 142 -14.76 6.69 -8.09
C GLY A 142 -14.11 6.03 -6.88
N TYR A 143 -13.04 5.28 -7.05
CA TYR A 143 -12.27 4.75 -5.93
C TYR A 143 -11.40 5.83 -5.29
N VAL A 144 -11.23 5.72 -3.97
CA VAL A 144 -10.14 6.39 -3.25
C VAL A 144 -8.94 5.43 -3.20
N VAL A 145 -7.83 5.86 -3.80
CA VAL A 145 -6.61 5.03 -3.90
C VAL A 145 -5.65 5.35 -2.78
N HIS A 146 -5.33 4.33 -1.98
CA HIS A 146 -4.40 4.40 -0.86
C HIS A 146 -3.12 3.63 -1.19
N LEU A 147 -1.96 4.27 -0.98
CA LEU A 147 -0.64 3.63 -1.10
C LEU A 147 0.00 3.54 0.29
N LEU A 148 0.23 2.33 0.77
CA LEU A 148 0.97 2.05 2.00
C LEU A 148 2.34 1.50 1.59
N PHE A 149 3.39 2.29 1.76
CA PHE A 149 4.74 1.89 1.36
C PHE A 149 5.58 1.53 2.59
N PHE A 150 6.09 0.30 2.62
CA PHE A 150 6.95 -0.21 3.66
C PHE A 150 8.40 -0.17 3.19
N TRP A 151 9.19 0.70 3.81
CA TRP A 151 10.61 0.86 3.56
C TRP A 151 11.44 0.03 4.54
N LEU A 152 12.63 -0.37 4.10
CA LEU A 152 13.72 -0.91 4.89
C LEU A 152 14.94 -0.02 4.74
N ASP A 153 15.76 0.10 5.79
CA ASP A 153 16.92 0.99 5.84
C ASP A 153 18.06 0.59 4.87
N SER A 154 18.07 -0.68 4.42
CA SER A 154 19.12 -1.16 3.53
C SER A 154 18.65 -2.33 2.63
N ILE A 155 19.34 -2.46 1.49
CA ILE A 155 19.20 -3.61 0.59
C ILE A 155 19.67 -4.89 1.30
N GLU A 156 20.69 -4.80 2.13
CA GLU A 156 21.25 -5.91 2.91
C GLU A 156 20.21 -6.47 3.88
N LEU A 157 19.44 -5.60 4.55
CA LEU A 157 18.34 -6.04 5.39
C LEU A 157 17.25 -6.74 4.57
N ALA A 158 16.93 -6.21 3.39
CA ALA A 158 15.97 -6.85 2.46
C ALA A 158 16.44 -8.25 2.04
N LYS A 159 17.71 -8.40 1.64
CA LYS A 159 18.33 -9.69 1.27
C LYS A 159 18.31 -10.68 2.42
N ARG A 160 18.71 -10.25 3.62
CA ARG A 160 18.71 -11.08 4.83
C ARG A 160 17.32 -11.62 5.15
N ARG A 161 16.30 -10.75 5.19
CA ARG A 161 14.92 -11.16 5.47
C ARG A 161 14.33 -12.12 4.43
N VAL A 162 14.74 -11.98 3.16
CA VAL A 162 14.36 -12.95 2.13
C VAL A 162 15.06 -14.29 2.39
N ALA A 163 16.35 -14.29 2.75
CA ALA A 163 17.08 -15.52 3.10
C ALA A 163 16.46 -16.24 4.31
N ASP A 164 16.14 -15.51 5.39
CA ASP A 164 15.47 -16.05 6.58
C ASP A 164 14.10 -16.69 6.24
N ARG A 165 13.36 -16.04 5.36
CA ARG A 165 12.08 -16.57 4.85
C ARG A 165 12.29 -17.86 4.05
N VAL A 166 13.32 -17.93 3.21
CA VAL A 166 13.67 -19.14 2.44
C VAL A 166 14.06 -20.29 3.37
N ALA A 167 14.87 -20.00 4.39
CA ALA A 167 15.24 -20.99 5.41
C ALA A 167 14.02 -21.56 6.16
N SER A 168 12.92 -20.77 6.23
CA SER A 168 11.63 -21.18 6.81
C SER A 168 10.66 -21.80 5.77
N GLY A 169 11.15 -22.26 4.61
CA GLY A 169 10.32 -22.87 3.55
C GLY A 169 9.59 -21.89 2.63
N GLY A 170 9.96 -20.62 2.67
CA GLY A 170 9.37 -19.60 1.79
C GLY A 170 10.04 -19.51 0.41
N HIS A 171 9.40 -18.79 -0.48
CA HIS A 171 9.85 -18.56 -1.85
C HIS A 171 11.15 -17.73 -1.92
N ASN A 172 12.11 -18.20 -2.74
CA ASN A 172 13.37 -17.54 -3.00
C ASN A 172 13.21 -16.43 -4.05
N ILE A 173 14.04 -15.39 -3.96
CA ILE A 173 14.13 -14.32 -4.96
C ILE A 173 15.62 -14.03 -5.17
N PRO A 174 16.10 -14.07 -6.43
CA PRO A 174 17.50 -13.78 -6.75
C PRO A 174 17.95 -12.43 -6.22
N LEU A 175 19.14 -12.36 -5.61
CA LEU A 175 19.68 -11.15 -4.98
C LEU A 175 19.68 -9.92 -5.92
N PRO A 176 20.07 -10.02 -7.21
CA PRO A 176 20.01 -8.88 -8.13
C PRO A 176 18.58 -8.36 -8.37
N VAL A 177 17.58 -9.26 -8.28
CA VAL A 177 16.17 -8.89 -8.43
C VAL A 177 15.69 -8.10 -7.20
N ILE A 178 16.11 -8.49 -5.99
CA ILE A 178 15.79 -7.77 -4.75
C ILE A 178 16.33 -6.35 -4.83
N GLU A 179 17.62 -6.20 -5.21
CA GLU A 179 18.28 -4.91 -5.32
C GLU A 179 17.61 -4.00 -6.38
N ARG A 180 17.38 -4.53 -7.58
CA ARG A 180 16.69 -3.79 -8.63
C ARG A 180 15.30 -3.33 -8.19
N ARG A 181 14.53 -4.21 -7.52
CA ARG A 181 13.18 -3.89 -7.04
C ARG A 181 13.19 -2.86 -5.92
N TYR A 182 14.20 -2.91 -5.04
CA TYR A 182 14.37 -1.95 -3.97
C TYR A 182 14.55 -0.53 -4.55
N LYS A 183 15.55 -0.34 -5.43
CA LYS A 183 15.84 0.94 -6.07
C LYS A 183 14.69 1.43 -6.94
N ALA A 184 14.17 0.59 -7.82
CA ALA A 184 13.07 0.96 -8.72
C ALA A 184 11.78 1.30 -7.95
N GLY A 185 11.49 0.58 -6.85
CA GLY A 185 10.32 0.84 -6.01
C GLY A 185 10.39 2.21 -5.36
N LEU A 186 11.53 2.60 -4.79
CA LEU A 186 11.74 3.93 -4.21
C LEU A 186 11.65 5.03 -5.26
N LYS A 187 12.33 4.87 -6.38
CA LYS A 187 12.28 5.83 -7.48
C LYS A 187 10.83 6.07 -7.94
N ASN A 188 10.09 5.01 -8.21
CA ASN A 188 8.71 5.13 -8.65
C ASN A 188 7.80 5.74 -7.58
N LEU A 189 8.04 5.45 -6.28
CA LEU A 189 7.31 6.03 -5.16
C LEU A 189 7.32 7.56 -5.23
N PHE A 190 8.53 8.16 -5.29
CA PHE A 190 8.69 9.62 -5.23
C PHE A 190 8.41 10.32 -6.56
N GLU A 191 8.86 9.75 -7.67
CA GLU A 191 8.70 10.38 -8.98
C GLU A 191 7.25 10.34 -9.48
N ILE A 192 6.52 9.26 -9.17
CA ILE A 192 5.23 8.98 -9.79
C ILE A 192 4.12 8.84 -8.74
N PHE A 193 4.16 7.80 -7.90
CA PHE A 193 2.99 7.36 -7.17
C PHE A 193 2.53 8.34 -6.08
N MET A 194 3.45 8.98 -5.35
CA MET A 194 3.07 9.99 -4.34
C MET A 194 2.30 11.18 -4.91
N LYS A 195 2.48 11.48 -6.19
CA LYS A 195 1.80 12.59 -6.89
C LYS A 195 0.43 12.19 -7.41
N GLU A 196 0.21 10.91 -7.66
CA GLU A 196 -0.97 10.40 -8.37
C GLU A 196 -2.02 9.79 -7.44
N VAL A 197 -1.60 9.16 -6.33
CA VAL A 197 -2.55 8.52 -5.42
C VAL A 197 -3.26 9.56 -4.53
N ASP A 198 -4.44 9.20 -4.06
CA ASP A 198 -5.26 10.08 -3.23
C ASP A 198 -4.69 10.21 -1.81
N ILE A 199 -4.17 9.11 -1.28
CA ILE A 199 -3.54 9.07 0.04
C ILE A 199 -2.32 8.15 -0.03
N TRP A 200 -1.18 8.59 0.48
CA TRP A 200 -0.02 7.74 0.66
C TRP A 200 0.51 7.83 2.10
N ILE A 201 1.05 6.72 2.58
CA ILE A 201 1.68 6.61 3.90
C ILE A 201 3.00 5.86 3.73
N LEU A 202 4.08 6.46 4.22
CA LEU A 202 5.42 5.89 4.21
C LEU A 202 5.76 5.37 5.61
N PHE A 203 6.10 4.09 5.69
CA PHE A 203 6.50 3.39 6.91
C PHE A 203 7.95 2.96 6.85
N ASP A 204 8.69 3.17 7.94
CA ASP A 204 9.92 2.45 8.23
C ASP A 204 9.57 1.13 8.95
N ASN A 205 9.87 0.00 8.30
CA ASN A 205 9.67 -1.32 8.88
C ASN A 205 10.98 -2.05 9.17
N SER A 206 12.11 -1.32 9.29
CA SER A 206 13.43 -1.90 9.53
C SER A 206 13.49 -2.67 10.85
N LEU A 207 12.76 -2.22 11.87
CA LEU A 207 12.66 -2.87 13.18
C LEU A 207 11.38 -3.71 13.36
N ASN A 208 10.65 -4.05 12.30
CA ASN A 208 9.37 -4.77 12.33
C ASN A 208 8.25 -4.06 13.14
N LYS A 209 8.38 -2.76 13.36
CA LYS A 209 7.42 -1.97 14.14
C LYS A 209 6.46 -1.16 13.25
N GLY A 210 6.77 -0.99 11.98
CA GLY A 210 5.97 -0.20 11.06
C GLY A 210 5.83 1.26 11.48
N GLU A 211 6.93 1.92 11.80
CA GLU A 211 6.93 3.32 12.23
C GLU A 211 6.58 4.25 11.05
N ARG A 212 5.61 5.14 11.26
CA ARG A 212 5.22 6.11 10.23
C ARG A 212 6.27 7.20 10.10
N VAL A 213 6.81 7.38 8.90
CA VAL A 213 7.78 8.43 8.55
C VAL A 213 7.10 9.69 8.04
N ALA A 214 6.15 9.51 7.12
CA ALA A 214 5.42 10.61 6.50
C ALA A 214 4.10 10.12 5.90
N PHE A 215 3.20 11.05 5.58
CA PHE A 215 1.98 10.79 4.81
C PHE A 215 1.56 12.03 4.02
N GLY A 216 0.69 11.86 3.04
CA GLY A 216 0.13 12.92 2.21
C GLY A 216 -0.67 12.35 1.05
N GLY A 217 -0.84 13.14 -0.02
CA GLY A 217 -1.50 12.72 -1.25
C GLY A 217 -2.32 13.84 -1.87
N ARG A 218 -3.08 13.51 -2.91
CA ARG A 218 -3.93 14.49 -3.60
C ARG A 218 -5.06 15.04 -2.72
N LEU A 219 -5.52 14.24 -1.74
CA LEU A 219 -6.60 14.59 -0.82
C LEU A 219 -6.10 15.10 0.54
N LEU A 220 -4.81 14.95 0.85
CA LEU A 220 -4.23 15.32 2.13
C LEU A 220 -2.94 16.13 1.95
N PRO A 221 -2.72 17.18 2.77
CA PRO A 221 -1.44 17.86 2.81
C PRO A 221 -0.33 16.91 3.28
N THR A 222 0.87 17.07 2.73
CA THR A 222 2.02 16.29 3.17
C THR A 222 2.42 16.67 4.60
N LYS A 223 2.52 15.67 5.47
CA LYS A 223 3.04 15.80 6.83
C LYS A 223 4.20 14.83 7.02
N ILE A 224 5.33 15.33 7.46
CA ILE A 224 6.54 14.55 7.71
C ILE A 224 6.71 14.46 9.22
N LYS A 225 6.73 13.22 9.76
CA LYS A 225 6.93 12.95 11.18
C LYS A 225 8.44 12.85 11.50
N ASP A 226 9.20 12.22 10.60
CA ASP A 226 10.66 12.06 10.72
C ASP A 226 11.33 12.62 9.46
N ILE A 227 11.82 13.87 9.59
CA ILE A 227 12.42 14.60 8.47
C ILE A 227 13.77 14.00 8.05
N VAL A 228 14.52 13.42 8.99
CA VAL A 228 15.82 12.81 8.71
C VAL A 228 15.63 11.56 7.90
N LYS A 229 14.79 10.63 8.37
CA LYS A 229 14.46 9.41 7.63
C LYS A 229 13.82 9.73 6.27
N PHE A 230 12.91 10.70 6.21
CA PHE A 230 12.26 11.08 4.95
C PHE A 230 13.27 11.54 3.89
N LYS A 231 14.28 12.34 4.29
CA LYS A 231 15.37 12.75 3.39
C LYS A 231 16.22 11.57 2.95
N ILE A 232 16.65 10.71 3.88
CA ILE A 232 17.43 9.50 3.56
C ILE A 232 16.70 8.62 2.53
N ILE A 233 15.38 8.43 2.72
CA ILE A 233 14.57 7.59 1.83
C ILE A 233 14.42 8.25 0.46
N LYS A 234 14.21 9.56 0.43
CA LYS A 234 14.01 10.33 -0.80
C LYS A 234 15.28 10.43 -1.64
N ASP A 235 16.41 10.63 -0.98
CA ASP A 235 17.71 10.84 -1.63
C ASP A 235 18.45 9.52 -1.86
N TYR A 236 17.77 8.39 -1.69
CA TYR A 236 18.32 7.07 -1.93
C TYR A 236 18.49 6.84 -3.45
N GLU A 237 19.74 6.86 -3.93
CA GLU A 237 20.16 6.55 -5.30
C GLU A 237 20.55 5.06 -5.49
#